data_ce925da1c5db1b2957b99ddd0f8e4b3c
#
_entry.id   ce925da1c5db1b2957b99ddd0f8e4b3c
#
_cell.length_a   1.000
_cell.length_b   1.000
_cell.length_c   1.000
_cell.angle_alpha   90.00
_cell.angle_beta   90.00
_cell.angle_gamma   90.00
#
_symmetry.space_group_name_H-M   'P 1'
#
loop_
_entity.id
_entity.type
_entity.pdbx_description
1 polymer ?
#
loop_
_entity_poly.entity_id
_entity_poly.type
_entity_poly.pdbx_seq_one_letter_code
_entity_poly.pdbx_strand_id
1 'polypeptide(L)'
;MASTFDPLREAEELREQLGSDKRRLLVFFGAGTSQAVGIDGIGQLTTNVRADLTATQHAHYDRLHKEAGPNGNVESILDRVRLCREMIGNDPVAVADGMKGSEAAELDRAICRAIYKRVKIDPPKGLQLHAEFAAWLNSIQRSKAPEIFSTNYDLLIERGLEIANVPYFDGFIGTVNPYFSDAASDPADDLSNSINLPKSWIRLWKVHGSIGWRSVVEPLTGTKRTIRLPLIDPAADDDVMIFPSREKYSDSRRLPFIALHDRLRRLTAAGECLLLVVGYSFGDQHINDIFFSNLRANNRFSLTALMFDPLGKAEISENLIKPTHGIRNLTAYGPDQALIGGILGKWTNPPTPHSGMTKWPFWDDAKNQFALGDFCNLPSFLREFIGARSLTFIRTPGA
;
A
#
# COMPACT_ATOMS: atom_id res chain seq x y z
N MET A 1 18.71 -28.83 -14.92
CA MET A 1 17.87 -29.19 -13.74
C MET A 1 17.10 -27.95 -13.34
N ALA A 2 15.84 -28.08 -12.96
CA ALA A 2 15.11 -26.94 -12.40
C ALA A 2 15.73 -26.57 -11.05
N SER A 3 15.96 -25.29 -10.80
CA SER A 3 16.48 -24.82 -9.52
C SER A 3 15.48 -25.08 -8.40
N THR A 4 15.97 -25.41 -7.21
CA THR A 4 15.15 -25.59 -6.00
C THR A 4 15.71 -24.75 -4.87
N PHE A 5 14.82 -24.28 -3.97
CA PHE A 5 15.16 -23.49 -2.80
C PHE A 5 14.61 -24.13 -1.53
N ASP A 6 15.37 -24.01 -0.44
CA ASP A 6 14.96 -24.47 0.88
C ASP A 6 14.16 -23.34 1.58
N PRO A 7 12.88 -23.55 1.86
CA PRO A 7 12.03 -22.52 2.47
C PRO A 7 12.47 -22.14 3.90
N LEU A 8 13.09 -23.05 4.66
CA LEU A 8 13.61 -22.74 5.99
C LEU A 8 14.76 -21.76 5.90
N ARG A 9 15.74 -22.05 5.04
CA ARG A 9 16.88 -21.18 4.81
C ARG A 9 16.47 -19.79 4.36
N GLU A 10 15.52 -19.69 3.44
CA GLU A 10 15.04 -18.41 2.93
C GLU A 10 14.24 -17.62 3.98
N ALA A 11 13.48 -18.31 4.83
CA ALA A 11 12.79 -17.68 5.95
C ALA A 11 13.78 -17.15 7.01
N GLU A 12 14.88 -17.89 7.29
CA GLU A 12 15.95 -17.44 8.16
C GLU A 12 16.70 -16.23 7.58
N GLU A 13 17.03 -16.25 6.29
CA GLU A 13 17.65 -15.13 5.57
C GLU A 13 16.76 -13.87 5.64
N LEU A 14 15.45 -14.01 5.36
CA LEU A 14 14.49 -12.91 5.51
C LEU A 14 14.50 -12.37 6.93
N ARG A 15 14.52 -13.24 7.93
CA ARG A 15 14.58 -12.89 9.34
C ARG A 15 15.83 -12.08 9.68
N GLU A 16 17.00 -12.52 9.25
CA GLU A 16 18.25 -11.81 9.47
C GLU A 16 18.26 -10.42 8.80
N GLN A 17 17.77 -10.33 7.58
CA GLN A 17 17.66 -9.06 6.86
C GLN A 17 16.71 -8.08 7.58
N LEU A 18 15.57 -8.55 8.06
CA LEU A 18 14.59 -7.74 8.80
C LEU A 18 15.08 -7.37 10.20
N GLY A 19 15.95 -8.16 10.83
CA GLY A 19 16.56 -7.88 12.14
C GLY A 19 17.76 -6.93 12.07
N SER A 20 18.40 -6.78 10.89
CA SER A 20 19.61 -5.98 10.73
C SER A 20 19.36 -4.49 10.82
N ASP A 21 20.16 -3.74 11.59
CA ASP A 21 20.11 -2.27 11.71
C ASP A 21 20.95 -1.53 10.64
N LYS A 22 21.72 -2.28 9.83
CA LYS A 22 22.65 -1.71 8.85
C LYS A 22 21.96 -0.98 7.70
N ARG A 23 20.76 -1.43 7.33
CA ARG A 23 20.00 -0.91 6.20
C ARG A 23 18.75 -0.16 6.66
N ARG A 24 18.36 0.88 5.95
CA ARG A 24 17.04 1.49 6.13
C ARG A 24 15.96 0.46 5.77
N LEU A 25 14.98 0.27 6.63
CA LEU A 25 13.83 -0.59 6.35
C LEU A 25 12.69 0.25 5.77
N LEU A 26 12.29 -0.10 4.58
CA LEU A 26 11.07 0.36 3.93
C LEU A 26 10.08 -0.81 3.87
N VAL A 27 8.82 -0.54 4.08
CA VAL A 27 7.74 -1.52 3.91
C VAL A 27 6.75 -0.95 2.90
N PHE A 28 6.30 -1.77 1.98
CA PHE A 28 5.29 -1.38 1.00
C PHE A 28 4.06 -2.29 1.12
N PHE A 29 2.92 -1.71 1.48
CA PHE A 29 1.64 -2.40 1.60
C PHE A 29 0.77 -2.16 0.37
N GLY A 30 0.39 -3.27 -0.29
CA GLY A 30 -0.62 -3.27 -1.32
C GLY A 30 -1.97 -3.80 -0.81
N ALA A 31 -2.97 -3.80 -1.69
CA ALA A 31 -4.36 -4.15 -1.37
C ALA A 31 -4.52 -5.55 -0.75
N GLY A 32 -3.60 -6.49 -1.01
CA GLY A 32 -3.64 -7.83 -0.44
C GLY A 32 -3.58 -7.87 1.09
N THR A 33 -2.96 -6.88 1.74
CA THR A 33 -2.94 -6.79 3.22
C THR A 33 -4.33 -6.49 3.79
N SER A 34 -5.14 -5.71 3.09
CA SER A 34 -6.52 -5.39 3.45
C SER A 34 -7.50 -6.49 3.02
N GLN A 35 -7.28 -7.11 1.86
CA GLN A 35 -8.08 -8.25 1.39
C GLN A 35 -7.96 -9.46 2.33
N ALA A 36 -6.78 -9.74 2.85
CA ALA A 36 -6.54 -10.82 3.80
C ALA A 36 -7.42 -10.74 5.06
N VAL A 37 -7.95 -9.57 5.36
CA VAL A 37 -8.80 -9.31 6.54
C VAL A 37 -10.23 -8.93 6.20
N GLY A 38 -10.63 -9.06 4.92
CA GLY A 38 -12.02 -8.95 4.47
C GLY A 38 -12.43 -7.58 3.91
N ILE A 39 -11.49 -6.69 3.60
CA ILE A 39 -11.78 -5.50 2.79
C ILE A 39 -11.79 -5.89 1.32
N ASP A 40 -12.74 -5.33 0.56
CA ASP A 40 -12.88 -5.61 -0.86
C ASP A 40 -11.60 -5.33 -1.65
N GLY A 41 -11.17 -6.29 -2.46
CA GLY A 41 -10.16 -6.05 -3.47
C GLY A 41 -10.72 -5.30 -4.68
N ILE A 42 -9.81 -4.84 -5.57
CA ILE A 42 -10.17 -3.93 -6.67
C ILE A 42 -11.32 -4.45 -7.56
N GLY A 43 -11.38 -5.75 -7.85
CA GLY A 43 -12.44 -6.34 -8.66
C GLY A 43 -13.79 -6.33 -7.95
N GLN A 44 -13.83 -6.75 -6.67
CA GLN A 44 -15.05 -6.72 -5.85
C GLN A 44 -15.49 -5.28 -5.58
N LEU A 45 -14.53 -4.39 -5.31
CA LEU A 45 -14.77 -2.97 -5.11
C LEU A 45 -15.41 -2.34 -6.35
N THR A 46 -14.94 -2.68 -7.56
CA THR A 46 -15.52 -2.21 -8.84
C THR A 46 -16.99 -2.60 -8.95
N THR A 47 -17.32 -3.86 -8.63
CA THR A 47 -18.71 -4.36 -8.67
C THR A 47 -19.58 -3.68 -7.61
N ASN A 48 -19.07 -3.57 -6.39
CA ASN A 48 -19.81 -3.03 -5.25
C ASN A 48 -20.03 -1.52 -5.36
N VAL A 49 -19.06 -0.77 -5.87
CA VAL A 49 -19.20 0.67 -6.14
C VAL A 49 -20.32 0.91 -7.15
N ARG A 50 -20.36 0.12 -8.24
CA ARG A 50 -21.46 0.21 -9.21
C ARG A 50 -22.82 0.07 -8.56
N ALA A 51 -22.98 -0.90 -7.65
CA ALA A 51 -24.26 -1.15 -6.98
C ALA A 51 -24.75 0.03 -6.09
N ASP A 52 -23.84 0.88 -5.63
CA ASP A 52 -24.15 2.05 -4.80
C ASP A 52 -24.46 3.33 -5.62
N LEU A 53 -24.35 3.28 -6.96
CA LEU A 53 -24.64 4.42 -7.84
C LEU A 53 -26.13 4.53 -8.21
N THR A 54 -26.56 5.72 -8.64
CA THR A 54 -27.90 5.94 -9.19
C THR A 54 -28.04 5.39 -10.61
N ALA A 55 -29.28 5.22 -11.11
CA ALA A 55 -29.53 4.71 -12.46
C ALA A 55 -28.83 5.52 -13.58
N THR A 56 -28.80 6.84 -13.47
CA THR A 56 -28.10 7.72 -14.43
C THR A 56 -26.58 7.50 -14.36
N GLN A 57 -26.03 7.41 -13.15
CA GLN A 57 -24.60 7.16 -12.94
C GLN A 57 -24.19 5.76 -13.41
N HIS A 58 -25.06 4.74 -13.30
CA HIS A 58 -24.80 3.40 -13.86
C HIS A 58 -24.50 3.45 -15.36
N ALA A 59 -25.25 4.21 -16.13
CA ALA A 59 -25.07 4.28 -17.58
C ALA A 59 -23.67 4.80 -17.96
N HIS A 60 -23.22 5.84 -17.28
CA HIS A 60 -21.86 6.36 -17.50
C HIS A 60 -20.79 5.39 -16.98
N TYR A 61 -20.96 4.84 -15.79
CA TYR A 61 -20.04 3.90 -15.18
C TYR A 61 -19.83 2.65 -16.05
N ASP A 62 -20.92 2.02 -16.51
CA ASP A 62 -20.90 0.81 -17.33
C ASP A 62 -20.23 1.06 -18.69
N ARG A 63 -20.52 2.21 -19.31
CA ARG A 63 -19.87 2.59 -20.56
C ARG A 63 -18.35 2.75 -20.37
N LEU A 64 -17.93 3.50 -19.37
CA LEU A 64 -16.49 3.72 -19.09
C LEU A 64 -15.80 2.41 -18.69
N HIS A 65 -16.46 1.55 -17.93
CA HIS A 65 -15.94 0.23 -17.59
C HIS A 65 -15.74 -0.64 -18.84
N LYS A 66 -16.69 -0.64 -19.76
CA LYS A 66 -16.57 -1.37 -21.04
C LYS A 66 -15.44 -0.83 -21.92
N GLU A 67 -15.26 0.49 -21.96
CA GLU A 67 -14.19 1.15 -22.72
C GLU A 67 -12.80 0.87 -22.11
N ALA A 68 -12.71 0.73 -20.79
CA ALA A 68 -11.48 0.33 -20.10
C ALA A 68 -11.01 -1.09 -20.41
N GLY A 69 -11.88 -1.92 -21.02
CA GLY A 69 -11.54 -3.27 -21.46
C GLY A 69 -11.51 -4.31 -20.35
N PRO A 70 -10.94 -5.49 -20.61
CA PRO A 70 -11.01 -6.63 -19.69
C PRO A 70 -10.30 -6.41 -18.35
N ASN A 71 -9.35 -5.50 -18.27
CA ASN A 71 -8.63 -5.12 -17.05
C ASN A 71 -9.18 -3.84 -16.41
N GLY A 72 -10.32 -3.32 -16.94
CA GLY A 72 -10.99 -2.14 -16.39
C GLY A 72 -11.45 -2.36 -14.95
N ASN A 73 -11.28 -1.35 -14.13
CA ASN A 73 -11.66 -1.38 -12.72
C ASN A 73 -12.10 0.03 -12.26
N VAL A 74 -12.55 0.16 -11.03
CA VAL A 74 -13.04 1.42 -10.48
C VAL A 74 -12.00 2.56 -10.55
N GLU A 75 -10.71 2.24 -10.45
CA GLU A 75 -9.64 3.24 -10.57
C GLU A 75 -9.54 3.76 -12.01
N SER A 76 -9.54 2.87 -13.01
CA SER A 76 -9.51 3.28 -14.42
C SER A 76 -10.76 4.06 -14.85
N ILE A 77 -11.91 3.74 -14.27
CA ILE A 77 -13.15 4.50 -14.48
C ILE A 77 -13.02 5.90 -13.86
N LEU A 78 -12.53 5.98 -12.63
CA LEU A 78 -12.33 7.25 -11.93
C LEU A 78 -11.33 8.15 -12.65
N ASP A 79 -10.25 7.58 -13.17
CA ASP A 79 -9.30 8.28 -14.03
C ASP A 79 -9.99 8.94 -15.22
N ARG A 80 -10.82 8.18 -15.92
CA ARG A 80 -11.51 8.67 -17.11
C ARG A 80 -12.52 9.77 -16.78
N VAL A 81 -13.27 9.61 -15.69
CA VAL A 81 -14.19 10.64 -15.18
C VAL A 81 -13.45 11.95 -14.86
N ARG A 82 -12.29 11.85 -14.20
CA ARG A 82 -11.48 13.00 -13.86
C ARG A 82 -10.86 13.67 -15.09
N LEU A 83 -10.45 12.87 -16.07
CA LEU A 83 -10.01 13.39 -17.35
C LEU A 83 -11.10 14.22 -18.04
N CYS A 84 -12.35 13.70 -18.07
CA CYS A 84 -13.49 14.46 -18.60
C CYS A 84 -13.69 15.78 -17.87
N ARG A 85 -13.66 15.78 -16.53
CA ARG A 85 -13.78 17.00 -15.70
C ARG A 85 -12.75 18.06 -16.09
N GLU A 86 -11.54 17.63 -16.37
CA GLU A 86 -10.47 18.57 -16.71
C GLU A 86 -10.57 19.07 -18.17
N MET A 87 -10.92 18.19 -19.10
CA MET A 87 -11.16 18.60 -20.51
C MET A 87 -12.28 19.63 -20.63
N ILE A 88 -13.33 19.50 -19.82
CA ILE A 88 -14.46 20.41 -19.76
C ILE A 88 -14.09 21.71 -19.04
N GLY A 89 -13.28 21.63 -17.96
CA GLY A 89 -12.94 22.78 -17.13
C GLY A 89 -14.18 23.44 -16.53
N ASN A 90 -14.29 24.76 -16.71
CA ASN A 90 -15.41 25.57 -16.19
C ASN A 90 -16.51 25.83 -17.24
N ASP A 91 -16.46 25.20 -18.42
CA ASP A 91 -17.47 25.41 -19.47
C ASP A 91 -18.77 24.65 -19.10
N PRO A 92 -19.90 25.36 -18.87
CA PRO A 92 -21.15 24.75 -18.45
C PRO A 92 -21.85 23.95 -19.55
N VAL A 93 -21.47 24.13 -20.81
CA VAL A 93 -22.11 23.47 -21.97
C VAL A 93 -21.22 22.41 -22.61
N ALA A 94 -19.94 22.41 -22.31
CA ALA A 94 -19.00 21.43 -22.85
C ALA A 94 -19.34 20.01 -22.38
N VAL A 95 -19.14 19.06 -23.30
CA VAL A 95 -19.35 17.62 -23.08
C VAL A 95 -18.08 16.88 -23.46
N ALA A 96 -17.62 16.00 -22.58
CA ALA A 96 -16.52 15.07 -22.84
C ALA A 96 -16.98 13.65 -22.48
N ASP A 97 -16.66 12.68 -23.31
CA ASP A 97 -17.13 11.29 -23.13
C ASP A 97 -18.62 11.18 -22.79
N GLY A 98 -19.47 11.96 -23.48
CA GLY A 98 -20.92 11.95 -23.30
C GLY A 98 -21.41 12.41 -21.93
N MET A 99 -20.56 13.09 -21.13
CA MET A 99 -20.92 13.68 -19.82
C MET A 99 -20.69 15.18 -19.83
N LYS A 100 -21.60 15.93 -19.21
CA LYS A 100 -21.40 17.33 -18.84
C LYS A 100 -20.46 17.42 -17.63
N GLY A 101 -19.86 18.61 -17.43
CA GLY A 101 -18.95 18.83 -16.28
C GLY A 101 -19.60 18.55 -14.91
N SER A 102 -20.88 18.93 -14.74
CA SER A 102 -21.65 18.62 -13.52
C SER A 102 -21.83 17.11 -13.32
N GLU A 103 -22.19 16.39 -14.39
CA GLU A 103 -22.42 14.92 -14.32
C GLU A 103 -21.11 14.17 -14.00
N ALA A 104 -20.01 14.58 -14.62
CA ALA A 104 -18.69 14.02 -14.33
C ALA A 104 -18.26 14.33 -12.88
N ALA A 105 -18.51 15.53 -12.37
CA ALA A 105 -18.21 15.89 -10.99
C ALA A 105 -19.08 15.13 -9.98
N GLU A 106 -20.34 14.93 -10.25
CA GLU A 106 -21.25 14.12 -9.43
C GLU A 106 -20.86 12.65 -9.42
N LEU A 107 -20.48 12.10 -10.59
CA LEU A 107 -20.04 10.71 -10.70
C LEU A 107 -18.73 10.47 -9.95
N ASP A 108 -17.73 11.36 -10.07
CA ASP A 108 -16.47 11.28 -9.30
C ASP A 108 -16.76 11.23 -7.80
N ARG A 109 -17.53 12.18 -7.27
CA ARG A 109 -17.90 12.21 -5.87
C ARG A 109 -18.71 10.99 -5.43
N ALA A 110 -19.62 10.49 -6.28
CA ALA A 110 -20.41 9.30 -5.98
C ALA A 110 -19.51 8.04 -5.89
N ILE A 111 -18.59 7.86 -6.84
CA ILE A 111 -17.62 6.77 -6.82
C ILE A 111 -16.76 6.86 -5.54
N CYS A 112 -16.19 8.03 -5.23
CA CYS A 112 -15.36 8.22 -4.04
C CYS A 112 -16.13 7.94 -2.73
N ARG A 113 -17.40 8.35 -2.63
CA ARG A 113 -18.25 8.02 -1.47
C ARG A 113 -18.55 6.53 -1.37
N ALA A 114 -18.81 5.87 -2.50
CA ALA A 114 -19.05 4.43 -2.52
C ALA A 114 -17.78 3.66 -2.10
N ILE A 115 -16.59 4.05 -2.58
CA ILE A 115 -15.31 3.50 -2.10
C ILE A 115 -15.16 3.73 -0.59
N TYR A 116 -15.35 4.96 -0.12
CA TYR A 116 -15.27 5.29 1.31
C TYR A 116 -16.13 4.35 2.15
N LYS A 117 -17.40 4.18 1.79
CA LYS A 117 -18.34 3.31 2.51
C LYS A 117 -17.88 1.86 2.58
N ARG A 118 -17.23 1.35 1.52
CA ARG A 118 -16.76 -0.04 1.42
C ARG A 118 -15.47 -0.30 2.18
N VAL A 119 -14.59 0.70 2.29
CA VAL A 119 -13.28 0.54 2.94
C VAL A 119 -13.18 1.15 4.35
N LYS A 120 -14.21 1.86 4.81
CA LYS A 120 -14.31 2.43 6.17
C LYS A 120 -14.44 1.36 7.27
N ILE A 121 -14.48 0.10 6.94
CA ILE A 121 -14.67 -0.98 7.90
C ILE A 121 -13.38 -1.28 8.68
N ASP A 122 -13.54 -1.54 9.97
CA ASP A 122 -12.45 -1.92 10.88
C ASP A 122 -12.64 -3.38 11.32
N PRO A 123 -12.30 -4.38 10.50
CA PRO A 123 -12.47 -5.78 10.87
C PRO A 123 -11.56 -6.12 12.07
N PRO A 124 -12.08 -6.71 13.17
CA PRO A 124 -11.30 -6.97 14.38
C PRO A 124 -10.01 -7.76 14.12
N LYS A 125 -10.07 -8.77 13.23
CA LYS A 125 -8.90 -9.53 12.80
C LYS A 125 -7.87 -8.63 12.11
N GLY A 126 -8.31 -7.68 11.27
CA GLY A 126 -7.45 -6.75 10.58
C GLY A 126 -6.75 -5.80 11.53
N LEU A 127 -7.48 -5.24 12.49
CA LEU A 127 -6.90 -4.37 13.51
C LEU A 127 -5.85 -5.11 14.35
N GLN A 128 -6.13 -6.36 14.75
CA GLN A 128 -5.17 -7.17 15.51
C GLN A 128 -3.89 -7.42 14.69
N LEU A 129 -4.01 -7.87 13.45
CA LEU A 129 -2.84 -8.21 12.62
C LEU A 129 -1.98 -6.98 12.32
N HIS A 130 -2.59 -5.84 12.04
CA HIS A 130 -1.86 -4.59 11.80
C HIS A 130 -1.21 -4.06 13.10
N ALA A 131 -1.86 -4.24 14.27
CA ALA A 131 -1.28 -3.90 15.57
C ALA A 131 -0.08 -4.80 15.92
N GLU A 132 -0.17 -6.10 15.65
CA GLU A 132 0.95 -7.04 15.84
C GLU A 132 2.13 -6.68 14.92
N PHE A 133 1.86 -6.35 13.66
CA PHE A 133 2.88 -5.85 12.73
C PHE A 133 3.51 -4.55 13.22
N ALA A 134 2.70 -3.57 13.66
CA ALA A 134 3.18 -2.30 14.20
C ALA A 134 4.04 -2.50 15.45
N ALA A 135 3.64 -3.37 16.38
CA ALA A 135 4.40 -3.72 17.57
C ALA A 135 5.76 -4.34 17.22
N TRP A 136 5.80 -5.25 16.25
CA TRP A 136 7.05 -5.78 15.73
C TRP A 136 7.94 -4.66 15.18
N LEU A 137 7.40 -3.82 14.32
CA LEU A 137 8.18 -2.75 13.68
C LEU A 137 8.77 -1.77 14.70
N ASN A 138 8.07 -1.54 15.80
CA ASN A 138 8.56 -0.71 16.93
C ASN A 138 9.57 -1.43 17.81
N SER A 139 9.58 -2.76 17.83
CA SER A 139 10.50 -3.57 18.66
C SER A 139 11.91 -3.67 18.08
N ILE A 140 12.06 -3.49 16.76
CA ILE A 140 13.36 -3.57 16.09
C ILE A 140 14.10 -2.24 16.24
N GLN A 141 15.31 -2.31 16.79
CA GLN A 141 16.17 -1.15 16.90
C GLN A 141 16.82 -0.84 15.57
N ARG A 142 16.68 0.42 15.10
CA ARG A 142 17.26 0.87 13.85
C ARG A 142 17.87 2.26 13.98
N SER A 143 18.99 2.45 13.27
CA SER A 143 19.67 3.75 13.19
C SER A 143 18.84 4.81 12.44
N LYS A 144 17.98 4.36 11.52
CA LYS A 144 17.06 5.20 10.73
C LYS A 144 15.63 4.74 10.96
N ALA A 145 14.69 5.69 11.05
CA ALA A 145 13.27 5.40 11.20
C ALA A 145 12.77 4.48 10.08
N PRO A 146 12.02 3.41 10.41
CA PRO A 146 11.31 2.64 9.40
C PRO A 146 10.25 3.48 8.70
N GLU A 147 10.04 3.21 7.41
CA GLU A 147 9.03 3.90 6.62
C GLU A 147 8.08 2.92 5.97
N ILE A 148 6.80 3.18 6.11
CA ILE A 148 5.72 2.39 5.49
C ILE A 148 5.15 3.20 4.35
N PHE A 149 5.12 2.63 3.17
CA PHE A 149 4.37 3.12 2.01
C PHE A 149 3.16 2.24 1.79
N SER A 150 2.02 2.82 1.45
CA SER A 150 0.80 2.04 1.21
C SER A 150 -0.01 2.62 0.07
N THR A 151 -0.52 1.73 -0.80
CA THR A 151 -1.52 2.06 -1.81
C THR A 151 -2.95 1.93 -1.28
N ASN A 152 -3.13 1.39 -0.06
CA ASN A 152 -4.46 1.15 0.51
C ASN A 152 -5.12 2.44 0.97
N TYR A 153 -6.41 2.59 0.70
CA TYR A 153 -7.21 3.77 1.11
C TYR A 153 -7.74 3.68 2.54
N ASP A 154 -7.87 2.44 3.07
CA ASP A 154 -8.34 2.19 4.44
C ASP A 154 -7.36 2.72 5.50
N LEU A 155 -7.76 2.67 6.77
CA LEU A 155 -6.96 3.15 7.90
C LEU A 155 -6.44 2.00 8.79
N LEU A 156 -6.34 0.77 8.26
CA LEU A 156 -5.95 -0.38 9.10
C LEU A 156 -4.55 -0.23 9.69
N ILE A 157 -3.59 0.28 8.92
CA ILE A 157 -2.23 0.44 9.42
C ILE A 157 -2.12 1.60 10.42
N GLU A 158 -2.83 2.72 10.19
CA GLU A 158 -2.92 3.82 11.13
C GLU A 158 -3.51 3.35 12.47
N ARG A 159 -4.64 2.64 12.41
CA ARG A 159 -5.30 2.07 13.58
C ARG A 159 -4.42 1.01 14.27
N GLY A 160 -3.71 0.21 13.49
CA GLY A 160 -2.74 -0.76 14.02
C GLY A 160 -1.62 -0.09 14.81
N LEU A 161 -1.05 0.99 14.29
CA LEU A 161 -0.03 1.80 14.97
C LEU A 161 -0.58 2.43 16.27
N GLU A 162 -1.79 2.98 16.23
CA GLU A 162 -2.46 3.58 17.39
C GLU A 162 -2.77 2.54 18.47
N ILE A 163 -3.32 1.37 18.11
CA ILE A 163 -3.62 0.28 19.06
C ILE A 163 -2.34 -0.23 19.72
N ALA A 164 -1.25 -0.33 18.98
CA ALA A 164 0.04 -0.75 19.51
C ALA A 164 0.79 0.37 20.26
N ASN A 165 0.21 1.58 20.37
CA ASN A 165 0.85 2.77 20.95
C ASN A 165 2.20 3.10 20.30
N VAL A 166 2.29 2.93 18.99
CA VAL A 166 3.49 3.21 18.21
C VAL A 166 3.40 4.61 17.62
N PRO A 167 4.30 5.54 17.97
CA PRO A 167 4.27 6.88 17.42
C PRO A 167 4.63 6.88 15.93
N TYR A 168 3.85 7.61 15.14
CA TYR A 168 4.11 7.76 13.71
C TYR A 168 3.83 9.16 13.20
N PHE A 169 4.34 9.46 12.02
CA PHE A 169 4.12 10.69 11.29
C PHE A 169 3.72 10.38 9.85
N ASP A 170 2.70 11.05 9.35
CA ASP A 170 2.06 10.78 8.05
C ASP A 170 2.10 11.98 7.06
N GLY A 171 2.91 13.01 7.37
CA GLY A 171 3.01 14.20 6.53
C GLY A 171 2.05 15.33 6.89
N PHE A 172 1.13 15.12 7.84
CA PHE A 172 0.18 16.14 8.26
C PHE A 172 0.64 16.84 9.51
N ILE A 173 0.49 18.16 9.53
CA ILE A 173 0.80 19.05 10.64
C ILE A 173 -0.42 19.86 11.04
N GLY A 174 -0.48 20.31 12.30
CA GLY A 174 -1.62 20.99 12.88
C GLY A 174 -2.52 20.05 13.67
N THR A 175 -3.42 20.62 14.49
CA THR A 175 -4.25 19.84 15.42
C THR A 175 -5.73 19.89 15.06
N VAL A 176 -6.25 21.06 14.73
CA VAL A 176 -7.69 21.26 14.48
C VAL A 176 -8.07 20.78 13.08
N ASN A 177 -7.35 21.26 12.07
CA ASN A 177 -7.47 20.85 10.68
C ASN A 177 -6.07 20.48 10.17
N PRO A 178 -5.56 19.29 10.51
CA PRO A 178 -4.24 18.88 10.05
C PRO A 178 -4.15 18.95 8.53
N TYR A 179 -3.14 19.64 8.02
CA TYR A 179 -2.91 19.78 6.58
C TYR A 179 -1.59 19.15 6.17
N PHE A 180 -1.55 18.65 4.93
CA PHE A 180 -0.33 18.07 4.39
C PHE A 180 0.75 19.13 4.17
N SER A 181 1.95 18.86 4.67
CA SER A 181 3.13 19.72 4.52
C SER A 181 4.19 19.00 3.68
N ASP A 182 4.49 19.56 2.52
CA ASP A 182 5.54 19.07 1.64
C ASP A 182 6.92 19.11 2.33
N ALA A 183 7.23 20.21 3.00
CA ALA A 183 8.47 20.34 3.76
C ALA A 183 8.61 19.27 4.86
N ALA A 184 7.50 18.78 5.40
CA ALA A 184 7.49 17.74 6.41
C ALA A 184 7.61 16.33 5.81
N SER A 185 7.23 16.15 4.54
CA SER A 185 7.35 14.87 3.83
C SER A 185 8.77 14.59 3.36
N ASP A 186 9.64 15.59 3.37
CA ASP A 186 11.05 15.48 3.06
C ASP A 186 11.91 15.77 4.30
N PRO A 187 11.93 14.89 5.29
CA PRO A 187 12.91 15.00 6.35
C PRO A 187 14.27 14.77 5.71
N ALA A 188 15.01 15.85 5.48
CA ALA A 188 16.41 15.76 5.14
C ALA A 188 17.09 14.93 6.24
N ASP A 189 17.90 13.97 5.84
CA ASP A 189 18.90 13.38 6.76
C ASP A 189 19.91 14.48 7.19
N ASP A 190 19.77 15.70 6.67
CA ASP A 190 20.64 16.83 6.88
C ASP A 190 19.89 17.97 7.62
N LEU A 191 20.58 18.53 8.59
CA LEU A 191 20.09 19.43 9.64
C LEU A 191 19.51 20.78 9.19
N SER A 192 19.39 21.05 7.90
CA SER A 192 19.24 22.42 7.44
C SER A 192 17.81 22.91 7.20
N ASN A 193 16.79 22.05 7.00
CA ASN A 193 15.45 22.55 6.62
C ASN A 193 14.24 21.68 7.04
N SER A 194 14.37 20.68 7.90
CA SER A 194 13.29 19.75 8.13
C SER A 194 12.72 19.82 9.55
N ILE A 195 11.44 19.51 9.67
CA ILE A 195 10.83 19.15 10.94
C ILE A 195 11.62 18.00 11.53
N ASN A 196 12.28 18.26 12.65
CA ASN A 196 13.13 17.29 13.33
C ASN A 196 12.25 16.25 14.04
N LEU A 197 11.91 15.19 13.34
CA LEU A 197 11.08 14.12 13.89
C LEU A 197 11.95 13.10 14.64
N PRO A 198 11.50 12.59 15.80
CA PRO A 198 12.23 11.56 16.52
C PRO A 198 12.53 10.35 15.63
N LYS A 199 13.73 9.78 15.74
CA LYS A 199 14.14 8.59 14.98
C LYS A 199 13.32 7.35 15.32
N SER A 200 12.71 7.32 16.50
CA SER A 200 11.80 6.26 16.94
C SER A 200 10.41 6.32 16.31
N TRP A 201 10.03 7.44 15.70
CA TRP A 201 8.73 7.56 15.06
C TRP A 201 8.73 6.91 13.69
N ILE A 202 7.77 6.05 13.42
CA ILE A 202 7.56 5.46 12.09
C ILE A 202 7.08 6.55 11.12
N ARG A 203 7.45 6.43 9.86
CA ARG A 203 6.91 7.28 8.78
C ARG A 203 5.88 6.48 8.00
N LEU A 204 4.70 7.04 7.80
CA LEU A 204 3.61 6.41 7.06
C LEU A 204 3.21 7.27 5.86
N TRP A 205 3.25 6.69 4.67
CA TRP A 205 3.04 7.38 3.41
C TRP A 205 1.97 6.68 2.56
N LYS A 206 0.80 7.31 2.44
CA LYS A 206 -0.33 6.80 1.65
C LYS A 206 -0.22 7.31 0.22
N VAL A 207 0.50 6.58 -0.64
CA VAL A 207 0.84 7.04 -2.01
C VAL A 207 -0.35 7.14 -2.95
N HIS A 208 -1.46 6.47 -2.66
CA HIS A 208 -2.73 6.57 -3.39
C HIS A 208 -3.81 7.36 -2.64
N GLY A 209 -3.47 8.05 -1.56
CA GLY A 209 -4.41 8.79 -0.75
C GLY A 209 -5.08 7.96 0.33
N SER A 210 -6.10 8.51 0.95
CA SER A 210 -6.78 7.92 2.09
C SER A 210 -8.24 8.37 2.16
N ILE A 211 -9.11 7.49 2.66
CA ILE A 211 -10.51 7.85 2.97
C ILE A 211 -10.63 8.97 4.01
N GLY A 212 -9.58 9.21 4.80
CA GLY A 212 -9.51 10.31 5.77
C GLY A 212 -9.08 11.65 5.16
N TRP A 213 -8.70 11.72 3.88
CA TRP A 213 -8.20 12.95 3.29
C TRP A 213 -9.27 13.69 2.49
N ARG A 214 -9.26 15.03 2.60
CA ARG A 214 -10.14 15.92 1.84
C ARG A 214 -9.32 17.01 1.18
N SER A 215 -9.74 17.37 -0.03
CA SER A 215 -9.24 18.57 -0.71
C SER A 215 -10.16 19.74 -0.37
N VAL A 216 -9.61 20.78 0.24
CA VAL A 216 -10.35 21.98 0.62
C VAL A 216 -9.70 23.23 0.04
N VAL A 217 -10.51 24.24 -0.24
CA VAL A 217 -10.03 25.57 -0.61
C VAL A 217 -10.07 26.43 0.66
N GLU A 218 -8.90 26.97 1.06
CA GLU A 218 -8.80 27.87 2.20
C GLU A 218 -9.56 29.17 1.90
N PRO A 219 -10.59 29.53 2.68
CA PRO A 219 -11.45 30.67 2.36
C PRO A 219 -10.71 32.01 2.28
N LEU A 220 -9.67 32.20 3.09
CA LEU A 220 -8.94 33.47 3.16
C LEU A 220 -7.92 33.65 2.03
N THR A 221 -7.33 32.56 1.55
CA THR A 221 -6.21 32.63 0.58
C THR A 221 -6.58 32.10 -0.80
N GLY A 222 -7.72 31.39 -0.93
CA GLY A 222 -8.08 30.65 -2.13
C GLY A 222 -7.15 29.45 -2.44
N THR A 223 -6.22 29.14 -1.53
CA THR A 223 -5.25 28.08 -1.76
C THR A 223 -5.88 26.71 -1.53
N LYS A 224 -5.71 25.80 -2.47
CA LYS A 224 -6.14 24.42 -2.35
C LYS A 224 -5.19 23.65 -1.43
N ARG A 225 -5.73 22.97 -0.42
CA ARG A 225 -4.96 22.17 0.56
C ARG A 225 -5.56 20.78 0.71
N THR A 226 -4.73 19.83 1.04
CA THR A 226 -5.17 18.52 1.51
C THR A 226 -5.16 18.52 3.03
N ILE A 227 -6.32 18.23 3.62
CA ILE A 227 -6.49 18.09 5.08
C ILE A 227 -6.83 16.65 5.44
N ARG A 228 -6.50 16.27 6.69
CA ARG A 228 -6.90 14.98 7.26
C ARG A 228 -8.04 15.23 8.25
N LEU A 229 -9.15 14.51 8.04
CA LEU A 229 -10.31 14.54 8.92
C LEU A 229 -10.48 13.19 9.64
N PRO A 230 -11.16 13.19 10.80
CA PRO A 230 -11.68 11.96 11.38
C PRO A 230 -12.57 11.22 10.38
N LEU A 231 -12.82 9.91 10.61
CA LEU A 231 -13.74 9.10 9.79
C LEU A 231 -15.19 9.58 9.95
N ILE A 232 -15.50 10.73 9.35
CA ILE A 232 -16.84 11.28 9.22
C ILE A 232 -17.31 10.98 7.80
N ASP A 233 -18.55 10.54 7.63
CA ASP A 233 -19.10 10.27 6.31
C ASP A 233 -19.02 11.54 5.44
N PRO A 234 -18.48 11.43 4.22
CA PRO A 234 -18.30 12.59 3.36
C PRO A 234 -19.64 13.25 3.04
N ALA A 235 -19.70 14.56 3.15
CA ALA A 235 -20.81 15.34 2.63
C ALA A 235 -20.90 15.21 1.10
N ALA A 236 -22.04 15.64 0.52
CA ALA A 236 -22.26 15.53 -0.93
C ALA A 236 -21.20 16.26 -1.75
N ASP A 237 -20.64 17.34 -1.20
CA ASP A 237 -19.68 18.22 -1.88
C ASP A 237 -18.22 17.95 -1.49
N ASP A 238 -17.97 16.97 -0.59
CA ASP A 238 -16.62 16.65 -0.18
C ASP A 238 -15.81 15.98 -1.30
N ASP A 239 -14.65 16.53 -1.60
CA ASP A 239 -13.65 15.94 -2.48
C ASP A 239 -12.74 15.00 -1.69
N VAL A 240 -13.11 13.73 -1.59
CA VAL A 240 -12.30 12.68 -0.94
C VAL A 240 -11.07 12.38 -1.79
N MET A 241 -9.90 12.42 -1.17
CA MET A 241 -8.62 12.22 -1.84
C MET A 241 -8.24 10.74 -1.91
N ILE A 242 -8.86 10.02 -2.84
CA ILE A 242 -8.59 8.62 -3.15
C ILE A 242 -8.05 8.55 -4.56
N PHE A 243 -6.98 7.82 -4.77
CA PHE A 243 -6.33 7.52 -6.04
C PHE A 243 -5.96 8.76 -6.90
N PRO A 244 -4.67 8.98 -7.21
CA PRO A 244 -4.25 10.00 -8.17
C PRO A 244 -4.60 9.53 -9.59
N SER A 245 -5.10 10.41 -10.44
CA SER A 245 -5.36 10.13 -11.86
C SER A 245 -4.07 9.73 -12.59
N ARG A 246 -4.14 8.66 -13.42
CA ARG A 246 -2.99 8.15 -14.18
C ARG A 246 -2.58 9.04 -15.34
N GLU A 247 -3.53 9.71 -15.98
CA GLU A 247 -3.27 10.42 -17.23
C GLU A 247 -2.77 11.85 -17.05
N LYS A 248 -2.62 12.32 -15.79
CA LYS A 248 -2.26 13.71 -15.57
C LYS A 248 -1.07 13.95 -14.69
N TYR A 249 -0.07 14.43 -15.37
CA TYR A 249 0.96 15.29 -14.83
C TYR A 249 0.44 16.38 -13.86
N SER A 250 -0.82 16.80 -13.97
CA SER A 250 -1.39 17.84 -13.10
C SER A 250 -1.87 17.31 -11.75
N ASP A 251 -2.51 16.13 -11.66
CA ASP A 251 -3.03 15.59 -10.39
C ASP A 251 -1.99 14.74 -9.65
N SER A 252 -1.14 14.02 -10.37
CA SER A 252 0.07 13.40 -9.77
C SER A 252 1.09 14.45 -9.33
N ARG A 253 1.03 15.68 -9.86
CA ARG A 253 1.78 16.85 -9.37
C ARG A 253 1.07 17.58 -8.22
N ARG A 254 -0.11 17.14 -7.79
CA ARG A 254 -0.77 17.72 -6.63
C ARG A 254 -0.21 17.10 -5.36
N LEU A 255 0.09 17.94 -4.40
CA LEU A 255 0.38 17.52 -3.05
C LEU A 255 -0.87 16.83 -2.46
N PRO A 256 -0.71 15.69 -1.80
CA PRO A 256 0.54 15.06 -1.34
C PRO A 256 1.19 14.07 -2.32
N PHE A 257 0.52 13.64 -3.39
CA PHE A 257 0.91 12.49 -4.20
C PHE A 257 2.34 12.57 -4.76
N ILE A 258 2.68 13.70 -5.41
CA ILE A 258 4.03 13.88 -5.98
C ILE A 258 5.11 13.79 -4.92
N ALA A 259 4.91 14.43 -3.77
CA ALA A 259 5.88 14.42 -2.68
C ALA A 259 6.13 13.00 -2.17
N LEU A 260 5.07 12.20 -2.05
CA LEU A 260 5.16 10.82 -1.56
C LEU A 260 5.82 9.87 -2.56
N HIS A 261 5.53 10.01 -3.85
CA HIS A 261 6.22 9.24 -4.90
C HIS A 261 7.68 9.64 -5.03
N ASP A 262 8.01 10.93 -4.97
CA ASP A 262 9.39 11.40 -5.00
C ASP A 262 10.19 10.96 -3.78
N ARG A 263 9.52 10.90 -2.60
CA ARG A 263 10.15 10.33 -1.42
C ARG A 263 10.50 8.86 -1.62
N LEU A 264 9.55 8.04 -2.10
CA LEU A 264 9.81 6.62 -2.39
C LEU A 264 10.97 6.46 -3.38
N ARG A 265 10.97 7.25 -4.45
CA ARG A 265 12.04 7.25 -5.45
C ARG A 265 13.40 7.60 -4.86
N ARG A 266 13.49 8.68 -4.08
CA ARG A 266 14.75 9.13 -3.46
C ARG A 266 15.30 8.11 -2.47
N LEU A 267 14.45 7.53 -1.62
CA LEU A 267 14.88 6.55 -0.64
C LEU A 267 15.42 5.27 -1.27
N THR A 268 14.82 4.81 -2.36
CA THR A 268 15.26 3.61 -3.07
C THR A 268 16.43 3.88 -4.02
N ALA A 269 16.62 5.12 -4.48
CA ALA A 269 17.76 5.51 -5.31
C ALA A 269 19.03 5.76 -4.50
N ALA A 270 18.93 6.26 -3.27
CA ALA A 270 20.04 6.73 -2.47
C ALA A 270 20.32 5.85 -1.25
N GLY A 271 21.47 5.16 -1.27
CA GLY A 271 21.98 4.48 -0.08
C GLY A 271 21.51 3.03 0.08
N GLU A 272 21.75 2.51 1.29
CA GLU A 272 21.41 1.13 1.62
C GLU A 272 20.01 1.03 2.18
N CYS A 273 19.12 0.37 1.45
CA CYS A 273 17.78 0.10 1.94
C CYS A 273 17.28 -1.30 1.56
N LEU A 274 16.45 -1.84 2.42
CA LEU A 274 15.64 -3.03 2.19
C LEU A 274 14.17 -2.61 2.09
N LEU A 275 13.53 -2.94 0.99
CA LEU A 275 12.09 -2.77 0.79
C LEU A 275 11.40 -4.13 0.93
N LEU A 276 10.59 -4.28 1.97
CA LEU A 276 9.69 -5.41 2.13
C LEU A 276 8.34 -5.08 1.49
N VAL A 277 7.96 -5.81 0.46
CA VAL A 277 6.70 -5.64 -0.27
C VAL A 277 5.71 -6.72 0.15
N VAL A 278 4.52 -6.34 0.60
CA VAL A 278 3.51 -7.24 1.13
C VAL A 278 2.14 -6.92 0.53
N GLY A 279 1.47 -7.94 0.00
CA GLY A 279 0.11 -7.80 -0.54
C GLY A 279 0.01 -6.92 -1.79
N TYR A 280 1.09 -6.75 -2.54
CA TYR A 280 1.14 -5.95 -3.76
C TYR A 280 1.33 -6.84 -4.98
N SER A 281 0.46 -6.68 -5.98
CA SER A 281 0.42 -7.52 -7.18
C SER A 281 1.32 -7.03 -8.32
N PHE A 282 2.06 -5.93 -8.13
CA PHE A 282 2.82 -5.26 -9.18
C PHE A 282 1.95 -4.78 -10.36
N GLY A 283 0.69 -4.44 -10.09
CA GLY A 283 -0.24 -3.94 -11.12
C GLY A 283 -0.07 -2.46 -11.46
N ASP A 284 0.57 -1.66 -10.60
CA ASP A 284 0.79 -0.23 -10.83
C ASP A 284 2.15 0.01 -11.51
N GLN A 285 2.09 0.43 -12.79
CA GLN A 285 3.29 0.66 -13.59
C GLN A 285 4.18 1.78 -13.03
N HIS A 286 3.60 2.86 -12.46
CA HIS A 286 4.38 3.98 -11.93
C HIS A 286 5.21 3.58 -10.71
N ILE A 287 4.64 2.77 -9.83
CA ILE A 287 5.35 2.21 -8.68
C ILE A 287 6.41 1.21 -9.16
N ASN A 288 6.07 0.33 -10.11
CA ASN A 288 7.00 -0.64 -10.67
C ASN A 288 8.20 0.04 -11.33
N ASP A 289 7.99 1.15 -12.07
CA ASP A 289 9.06 1.92 -12.69
C ASP A 289 10.04 2.49 -11.66
N ILE A 290 9.53 2.96 -10.50
CA ILE A 290 10.38 3.39 -9.39
C ILE A 290 11.21 2.22 -8.87
N PHE A 291 10.58 1.09 -8.58
CA PHE A 291 11.27 -0.07 -8.03
C PHE A 291 12.32 -0.62 -8.99
N PHE A 292 11.93 -0.92 -10.21
CA PHE A 292 12.82 -1.62 -11.15
C PHE A 292 13.94 -0.73 -11.67
N SER A 293 13.69 0.57 -11.90
CA SER A 293 14.76 1.49 -12.28
C SER A 293 15.82 1.63 -11.17
N ASN A 294 15.38 1.76 -9.92
CA ASN A 294 16.28 1.90 -8.79
C ASN A 294 17.00 0.59 -8.44
N LEU A 295 16.36 -0.58 -8.59
CA LEU A 295 17.03 -1.88 -8.45
C LEU A 295 18.18 -2.05 -9.48
N ARG A 296 18.02 -1.54 -10.69
CA ARG A 296 19.08 -1.57 -11.71
C ARG A 296 20.18 -0.56 -11.45
N ALA A 297 19.83 0.60 -10.91
CA ALA A 297 20.77 1.69 -10.71
C ALA A 297 21.55 1.61 -9.38
N ASN A 298 20.98 0.98 -8.34
CA ASN A 298 21.51 0.96 -6.99
C ASN A 298 21.63 -0.48 -6.45
N ASN A 299 22.84 -1.03 -6.47
CA ASN A 299 23.12 -2.37 -5.95
C ASN A 299 22.99 -2.49 -4.42
N ARG A 300 22.87 -1.38 -3.68
CA ARG A 300 22.66 -1.36 -2.23
C ARG A 300 21.17 -1.31 -1.85
N PHE A 301 20.30 -1.10 -2.83
CA PHE A 301 18.88 -1.27 -2.67
C PHE A 301 18.51 -2.74 -2.92
N SER A 302 17.78 -3.36 -2.01
CA SER A 302 17.23 -4.69 -2.19
C SER A 302 15.72 -4.67 -1.95
N LEU A 303 15.01 -5.49 -2.72
CA LEU A 303 13.57 -5.66 -2.62
C LEU A 303 13.24 -7.12 -2.35
N THR A 304 12.45 -7.37 -1.30
CA THR A 304 11.88 -8.69 -1.01
C THR A 304 10.36 -8.60 -1.08
N ALA A 305 9.75 -9.33 -2.01
CA ALA A 305 8.31 -9.39 -2.20
C ALA A 305 7.73 -10.69 -1.65
N LEU A 306 6.72 -10.57 -0.79
CA LEU A 306 5.91 -11.69 -0.31
C LEU A 306 4.64 -11.78 -1.14
N MET A 307 4.57 -12.78 -2.02
CA MET A 307 3.53 -12.92 -3.02
C MET A 307 2.47 -13.91 -2.58
N PHE A 308 1.21 -13.47 -2.58
CA PHE A 308 0.06 -14.34 -2.31
C PHE A 308 -0.24 -15.27 -3.49
N ASP A 309 -0.19 -14.72 -4.71
CA ASP A 309 -0.40 -15.48 -5.93
C ASP A 309 0.86 -16.22 -6.38
N PRO A 310 0.71 -17.38 -7.05
CA PRO A 310 1.81 -18.09 -7.68
C PRO A 310 2.60 -17.21 -8.66
N LEU A 311 3.93 -17.29 -8.64
CA LEU A 311 4.79 -16.50 -9.54
C LEU A 311 4.59 -16.87 -11.02
N GLY A 312 4.09 -18.06 -11.30
CA GLY A 312 3.72 -18.52 -12.65
C GLY A 312 2.39 -17.97 -13.19
N LYS A 313 1.58 -17.28 -12.36
CA LYS A 313 0.35 -16.62 -12.81
C LYS A 313 0.68 -15.58 -13.89
N ALA A 314 -0.07 -15.56 -14.98
CA ALA A 314 0.23 -14.73 -16.16
C ALA A 314 0.46 -13.27 -15.81
N GLU A 315 -0.41 -12.68 -14.99
CA GLU A 315 -0.31 -11.29 -14.55
C GLU A 315 0.98 -11.02 -13.76
N ILE A 316 1.35 -11.89 -12.82
CA ILE A 316 2.58 -11.76 -12.04
C ILE A 316 3.81 -11.96 -12.93
N SER A 317 3.74 -12.90 -13.87
CA SER A 317 4.81 -13.11 -14.85
C SER A 317 5.06 -11.85 -15.70
N GLU A 318 4.01 -11.19 -16.19
CA GLU A 318 4.13 -9.97 -17.00
C GLU A 318 4.61 -8.78 -16.16
N ASN A 319 4.07 -8.60 -14.96
CA ASN A 319 4.29 -7.40 -14.16
C ASN A 319 5.54 -7.46 -13.29
N LEU A 320 6.02 -8.64 -12.92
CA LEU A 320 7.16 -8.82 -12.03
C LEU A 320 8.30 -9.62 -12.69
N ILE A 321 8.03 -10.85 -13.14
CA ILE A 321 9.11 -11.77 -13.53
C ILE A 321 9.83 -11.29 -14.78
N LYS A 322 9.11 -10.97 -15.86
CA LYS A 322 9.71 -10.52 -17.12
C LYS A 322 10.45 -9.18 -16.99
N PRO A 323 9.87 -8.13 -16.37
CA PRO A 323 10.56 -6.84 -16.23
C PRO A 323 11.80 -6.90 -15.35
N THR A 324 11.88 -7.87 -14.44
CA THR A 324 13.00 -8.01 -13.49
C THR A 324 14.06 -9.00 -13.93
N HIS A 325 13.98 -9.52 -15.15
CA HIS A 325 15.00 -10.40 -15.70
C HIS A 325 16.40 -9.75 -15.59
N GLY A 326 17.35 -10.48 -15.02
CA GLY A 326 18.72 -10.01 -14.79
C GLY A 326 18.92 -9.14 -13.54
N ILE A 327 17.88 -8.79 -12.80
CA ILE A 327 17.99 -8.06 -11.54
C ILE A 327 18.31 -9.07 -10.42
N ARG A 328 19.46 -8.87 -9.73
CA ARG A 328 19.93 -9.81 -8.71
C ARG A 328 19.57 -9.41 -7.27
N ASN A 329 19.29 -8.17 -7.04
CA ASN A 329 18.92 -7.59 -5.73
C ASN A 329 17.39 -7.57 -5.50
N LEU A 330 16.65 -8.41 -6.25
CA LEU A 330 15.24 -8.67 -6.07
C LEU A 330 15.04 -10.13 -5.68
N THR A 331 14.25 -10.33 -4.64
CA THR A 331 13.75 -11.62 -4.18
C THR A 331 12.23 -11.58 -4.17
N ALA A 332 11.56 -12.62 -4.69
CA ALA A 332 10.12 -12.76 -4.59
C ALA A 332 9.79 -14.18 -4.13
N TYR A 333 9.08 -14.27 -3.02
CA TYR A 333 8.60 -15.54 -2.45
C TYR A 333 7.13 -15.74 -2.78
N GLY A 334 6.84 -16.62 -3.71
CA GLY A 334 5.50 -17.08 -4.03
C GLY A 334 5.15 -18.38 -3.28
N PRO A 335 3.89 -18.80 -3.32
CA PRO A 335 3.46 -20.01 -2.61
C PRO A 335 4.11 -21.30 -3.16
N ASP A 336 4.33 -21.39 -4.46
CA ASP A 336 4.81 -22.58 -5.17
C ASP A 336 6.29 -22.53 -5.55
N GLN A 337 6.86 -21.34 -5.66
CA GLN A 337 8.23 -21.09 -6.13
C GLN A 337 8.74 -19.74 -5.70
N ALA A 338 10.06 -19.54 -5.81
CA ALA A 338 10.70 -18.26 -5.54
C ALA A 338 11.53 -17.76 -6.72
N LEU A 339 11.68 -16.44 -6.81
CA LEU A 339 12.67 -15.76 -7.64
C LEU A 339 13.75 -15.19 -6.71
N ILE A 340 14.97 -15.71 -6.79
CA ILE A 340 16.09 -15.29 -5.92
C ILE A 340 17.30 -15.03 -6.80
N GLY A 341 17.83 -13.81 -6.70
CA GLY A 341 19.01 -13.41 -7.47
C GLY A 341 18.85 -13.55 -8.99
N GLY A 342 17.62 -13.43 -9.50
CA GLY A 342 17.27 -13.62 -10.92
C GLY A 342 17.05 -15.07 -11.34
N ILE A 343 17.05 -16.01 -10.40
CA ILE A 343 16.82 -17.44 -10.65
C ILE A 343 15.43 -17.81 -10.13
N LEU A 344 14.58 -18.37 -10.99
CA LEU A 344 13.29 -18.93 -10.62
C LEU A 344 13.47 -20.41 -10.24
N GLY A 345 12.96 -20.81 -9.08
CA GLY A 345 13.08 -22.18 -8.58
C GLY A 345 11.89 -22.58 -7.69
N LYS A 346 11.66 -23.89 -7.61
CA LYS A 346 10.59 -24.46 -6.79
C LYS A 346 11.04 -24.61 -5.33
N TRP A 347 10.10 -24.60 -4.42
CA TRP A 347 10.38 -24.93 -3.02
C TRP A 347 10.67 -26.42 -2.85
N THR A 348 11.62 -26.75 -1.96
CA THR A 348 11.72 -28.06 -1.33
C THR A 348 10.79 -28.11 -0.11
N ASN A 349 10.51 -29.31 0.41
CA ASN A 349 9.79 -29.40 1.67
C ASN A 349 10.71 -29.02 2.83
N PRO A 350 10.25 -28.18 3.77
CA PRO A 350 11.03 -27.89 4.96
C PRO A 350 11.19 -29.15 5.84
N PRO A 351 12.22 -29.19 6.68
CA PRO A 351 12.35 -30.26 7.67
C PRO A 351 11.22 -30.17 8.69
N THR A 352 10.99 -31.27 9.41
CA THR A 352 10.03 -31.29 10.54
C THR A 352 10.38 -30.20 11.56
N PRO A 353 9.41 -29.43 12.08
CA PRO A 353 9.66 -28.44 13.10
C PRO A 353 10.35 -29.02 14.33
N HIS A 354 11.20 -28.22 14.97
CA HIS A 354 11.90 -28.64 16.17
C HIS A 354 10.96 -28.89 17.35
N SER A 355 11.45 -29.61 18.35
CA SER A 355 10.73 -29.89 19.60
C SER A 355 10.14 -28.61 20.22
N GLY A 356 8.81 -28.57 20.37
CA GLY A 356 8.07 -27.42 20.90
C GLY A 356 7.32 -26.58 19.85
N MET A 357 7.59 -26.75 18.57
CA MET A 357 6.83 -26.12 17.48
C MET A 357 5.92 -27.18 16.81
N THR A 358 4.66 -26.83 16.62
CA THR A 358 3.70 -27.71 15.92
C THR A 358 3.73 -27.55 14.41
N LYS A 359 4.15 -26.36 13.91
CA LYS A 359 4.25 -26.02 12.48
C LYS A 359 5.20 -24.85 12.28
N TRP A 360 5.76 -24.74 11.09
CA TRP A 360 6.50 -23.56 10.67
C TRP A 360 5.54 -22.40 10.35
N PRO A 361 5.78 -21.17 10.86
CA PRO A 361 4.89 -20.02 10.57
C PRO A 361 4.98 -19.55 9.11
N PHE A 362 6.03 -19.91 8.38
CA PHE A 362 6.25 -19.57 6.99
C PHE A 362 5.79 -20.66 6.00
N TRP A 363 5.25 -21.81 6.50
CA TRP A 363 4.89 -22.95 5.67
C TRP A 363 3.48 -23.46 5.97
N ASP A 364 2.71 -23.72 4.91
CA ASP A 364 1.40 -24.37 4.99
C ASP A 364 1.56 -25.84 4.61
N ASP A 365 1.62 -26.73 5.62
CA ASP A 365 1.79 -28.16 5.44
C ASP A 365 0.64 -28.80 4.64
N ALA A 366 -0.58 -28.28 4.79
CA ALA A 366 -1.77 -28.83 4.11
C ALA A 366 -1.73 -28.58 2.59
N LYS A 367 -1.20 -27.44 2.19
CA LYS A 367 -1.08 -27.04 0.79
C LYS A 367 0.32 -27.28 0.23
N ASN A 368 1.28 -27.61 1.08
CA ASN A 368 2.68 -27.74 0.73
C ASN A 368 3.24 -26.48 0.04
N GLN A 369 3.06 -25.32 0.69
CA GLN A 369 3.33 -24.00 0.13
C GLN A 369 4.00 -23.06 1.11
N PHE A 370 4.81 -22.13 0.57
CA PHE A 370 5.32 -20.99 1.33
C PHE A 370 4.17 -20.03 1.66
N ALA A 371 4.02 -19.65 2.92
CA ALA A 371 2.78 -19.06 3.43
C ALA A 371 2.86 -17.55 3.74
N LEU A 372 4.05 -16.93 3.70
CA LEU A 372 4.20 -15.52 4.11
C LEU A 372 3.62 -14.51 3.12
N GLY A 373 3.23 -14.94 1.92
CA GLY A 373 2.49 -14.12 0.97
C GLY A 373 1.07 -13.75 1.46
N ASP A 374 0.48 -14.58 2.33
CA ASP A 374 -0.75 -14.24 3.06
C ASP A 374 -0.40 -13.40 4.29
N PHE A 375 -0.86 -12.15 4.30
CA PHE A 375 -0.64 -11.22 5.42
C PHE A 375 -1.09 -11.78 6.77
N CYS A 376 -2.07 -12.69 6.79
CA CYS A 376 -2.51 -13.34 8.02
C CYS A 376 -1.40 -14.13 8.74
N ASN A 377 -0.39 -14.60 8.02
CA ASN A 377 0.70 -15.40 8.57
C ASN A 377 1.93 -14.53 8.95
N LEU A 378 2.11 -13.39 8.30
CA LEU A 378 3.29 -12.55 8.46
C LEU A 378 3.48 -12.04 9.90
N PRO A 379 2.47 -11.49 10.62
CA PRO A 379 2.66 -11.04 11.99
C PRO A 379 3.09 -12.15 12.94
N SER A 380 2.58 -13.37 12.76
CA SER A 380 3.00 -14.54 13.57
C SER A 380 4.47 -14.91 13.33
N PHE A 381 4.92 -14.89 12.08
CA PHE A 381 6.34 -15.07 11.74
C PHE A 381 7.21 -13.98 12.34
N LEU A 382 6.80 -12.72 12.25
CA LEU A 382 7.54 -11.58 12.78
C LEU A 382 7.60 -11.55 14.31
N ARG A 383 6.59 -12.11 15.00
CA ARG A 383 6.54 -12.19 16.46
C ARG A 383 7.70 -13.00 17.06
N GLU A 384 8.20 -13.99 16.35
CA GLU A 384 9.33 -14.79 16.80
C GLU A 384 10.61 -13.97 17.02
N PHE A 385 10.70 -12.76 16.44
CA PHE A 385 11.82 -11.84 16.68
C PHE A 385 11.74 -11.10 18.02
N ILE A 386 10.54 -10.95 18.59
CA ILE A 386 10.35 -10.13 19.79
C ILE A 386 10.78 -10.88 21.06
N GLY A 387 11.22 -12.15 20.93
CA GLY A 387 11.44 -13.02 22.10
C GLY A 387 10.12 -13.22 22.87
N ALA A 388 9.95 -14.30 23.61
CA ALA A 388 8.70 -14.80 24.20
C ALA A 388 7.97 -13.87 25.22
N ARG A 389 8.03 -12.57 25.08
CA ARG A 389 7.14 -11.64 25.78
C ARG A 389 5.82 -11.59 25.02
N SER A 390 4.89 -12.48 25.38
CA SER A 390 3.51 -12.41 24.90
C SER A 390 2.95 -11.01 25.14
N LEU A 391 2.64 -10.30 24.07
CA LEU A 391 1.70 -9.20 24.11
C LEU A 391 0.34 -9.82 24.45
N THR A 392 0.05 -9.92 25.71
CA THR A 392 -1.31 -10.19 26.20
C THR A 392 -2.11 -8.93 25.89
N PHE A 393 -2.71 -8.87 24.70
CA PHE A 393 -3.79 -7.94 24.45
C PHE A 393 -4.88 -8.30 25.46
N ILE A 394 -5.16 -7.37 26.36
CA ILE A 394 -6.25 -7.48 27.30
C ILE A 394 -7.51 -7.71 26.47
N ARG A 395 -8.04 -8.95 26.51
CA ARG A 395 -9.39 -9.20 26.02
C ARG A 395 -10.29 -8.29 26.84
N THR A 396 -10.86 -7.27 26.20
CA THR A 396 -11.99 -6.55 26.78
C THR A 396 -13.07 -7.59 27.09
N PRO A 397 -13.49 -7.76 28.34
CA PRO A 397 -14.59 -8.67 28.63
C PRO A 397 -15.86 -8.02 28.11
N GLY A 398 -16.52 -8.65 27.16
CA GLY A 398 -17.94 -8.43 26.84
C GLY A 398 -18.22 -7.22 25.94
N ALA A 399 -18.32 -7.45 24.64
CA ALA A 399 -19.30 -6.85 23.74
C ALA A 399 -19.86 -7.97 22.87
#